data_db4e81f69fa831454b1f23bfdf1de71f
#
_entry.id   db4e81f69fa831454b1f23bfdf1de71f
#
_cell.length_a   1.000
_cell.length_b   1.000
_cell.length_c   1.000
_cell.angle_alpha   90.00
_cell.angle_beta   90.00
_cell.angle_gamma   90.00
#
_symmetry.space_group_name_H-M   'P 1'
#
loop_
_entity.id
_entity.type
_entity.pdbx_description
1 polymer ?
#
loop_
_entity_poly.entity_id
_entity_poly.type
_entity_poly.pdbx_seq_one_letter_code
_entity_poly.pdbx_strand_id
1 'polypeptide(L)'
;KSTLDVACWESKAYRQFSNETKGIPELIEWLKELQPELIVLEATGGLEMPLVAELAYAKMAVAVVNPRRIREFARSMGQLAKTDKLDAKVIAHFGVATHPEARKLPTEEEERLTALITRRRQIIEMLTAERNRLHSARFAMKERIETHITWLEGELKDLDKEISDFIQQSPVLKEKEKLLRSVPGIGPVTSATILAMLPELGTLNRQKIAALVGVAPVNKDSGKRQKKRRVFGGRANVRSVLYMAALSASKHNPIIKAFYDHLVRMGKEKKV
;
A
#
# COMPACT_ATOMS: atom_id res chain seq x y z
N LYS A 1 14.82 -3.52 11.52
CA LYS A 1 15.60 -4.23 12.54
C LYS A 1 17.06 -4.25 12.11
N SER A 2 17.97 -4.35 13.05
CA SER A 2 19.41 -4.50 12.79
C SER A 2 19.79 -5.90 12.29
N THR A 3 18.88 -6.88 12.44
CA THR A 3 19.10 -8.27 12.05
C THR A 3 17.99 -8.79 11.16
N LEU A 4 18.37 -9.76 10.31
CA LEU A 4 17.51 -10.56 9.45
C LEU A 4 17.53 -12.01 9.95
N ASP A 5 16.38 -12.51 10.38
CA ASP A 5 16.17 -13.87 10.81
C ASP A 5 15.59 -14.68 9.65
N VAL A 6 16.32 -15.70 9.19
CA VAL A 6 15.99 -16.46 7.99
C VAL A 6 15.85 -17.93 8.31
N ALA A 7 14.79 -18.55 7.82
CA ALA A 7 14.54 -19.97 7.99
C ALA A 7 14.19 -20.63 6.64
N CYS A 8 14.72 -21.82 6.41
CA CYS A 8 14.34 -22.68 5.30
C CYS A 8 13.36 -23.75 5.79
N TRP A 9 12.24 -23.95 5.06
CA TRP A 9 11.23 -24.92 5.46
C TRP A 9 11.69 -26.35 5.26
N GLU A 10 12.33 -26.66 4.16
CA GLU A 10 12.73 -28.03 3.78
C GLU A 10 13.90 -28.51 4.62
N SER A 11 15.01 -27.79 4.62
CA SER A 11 16.21 -28.17 5.37
C SER A 11 16.11 -27.95 6.87
N LYS A 12 15.06 -27.22 7.35
CA LYS A 12 14.91 -26.75 8.74
C LYS A 12 16.05 -25.84 9.20
N ALA A 13 16.89 -25.39 8.28
CA ALA A 13 17.98 -24.49 8.57
C ALA A 13 17.44 -23.13 9.06
N TYR A 14 18.16 -22.54 9.99
CA TYR A 14 17.92 -21.21 10.50
C TYR A 14 19.25 -20.49 10.67
N ARG A 15 19.31 -19.25 10.19
CA ARG A 15 20.48 -18.40 10.36
C ARG A 15 20.05 -16.94 10.55
N GLN A 16 20.82 -16.22 11.33
CA GLN A 16 20.65 -14.79 11.54
C GLN A 16 21.78 -14.04 10.83
N PHE A 17 21.42 -12.96 10.13
CA PHE A 17 22.35 -12.08 9.42
C PHE A 17 22.20 -10.65 9.91
N SER A 18 23.24 -9.83 9.78
CA SER A 18 23.14 -8.39 9.96
C SER A 18 22.33 -7.77 8.83
N ASN A 19 21.45 -6.81 9.14
CA ASN A 19 20.74 -6.01 8.13
C ASN A 19 21.56 -4.76 7.75
N GLU A 20 22.87 -4.91 7.66
CA GLU A 20 23.80 -3.88 7.26
C GLU A 20 24.53 -4.28 5.97
N THR A 21 25.32 -3.38 5.42
CA THR A 21 26.04 -3.52 4.13
C THR A 21 26.82 -4.83 3.98
N LYS A 22 27.31 -5.41 5.08
CA LYS A 22 28.08 -6.68 5.04
C LYS A 22 27.20 -7.92 5.16
N GLY A 23 26.10 -7.89 5.88
CA GLY A 23 25.27 -9.06 6.16
C GLY A 23 24.37 -9.47 4.99
N ILE A 24 23.96 -8.54 4.14
CA ILE A 24 23.13 -8.86 2.97
C ILE A 24 23.89 -9.72 1.95
N PRO A 25 25.13 -9.43 1.56
CA PRO A 25 25.92 -10.34 0.71
C PRO A 25 26.10 -11.74 1.30
N GLU A 26 26.37 -11.85 2.60
CA GLU A 26 26.48 -13.15 3.26
C GLU A 26 25.17 -13.95 3.22
N LEU A 27 24.04 -13.26 3.37
CA LEU A 27 22.73 -13.87 3.20
C LEU A 27 22.51 -14.37 1.77
N ILE A 28 22.88 -13.57 0.76
CA ILE A 28 22.71 -13.95 -0.65
C ILE A 28 23.56 -15.18 -0.98
N GLU A 29 24.81 -15.24 -0.53
CA GLU A 29 25.65 -16.43 -0.74
C GLU A 29 25.05 -17.67 -0.10
N TRP A 30 24.58 -17.56 1.13
CA TRP A 30 23.91 -18.67 1.81
C TRP A 30 22.62 -19.11 1.09
N LEU A 31 21.85 -18.16 0.54
CA LEU A 31 20.66 -18.48 -0.25
C LEU A 31 20.99 -19.12 -1.60
N LYS A 32 22.13 -18.76 -2.22
CA LYS A 32 22.61 -19.44 -3.44
C LYS A 32 22.96 -20.90 -3.19
N GLU A 33 23.53 -21.21 -2.03
CA GLU A 33 23.81 -22.60 -1.63
C GLU A 33 22.52 -23.41 -1.42
N LEU A 34 21.47 -22.78 -0.84
CA LEU A 34 20.18 -23.41 -0.58
C LEU A 34 19.28 -23.54 -1.81
N GLN A 35 19.51 -22.72 -2.86
CA GLN A 35 18.71 -22.66 -4.08
C GLN A 35 17.18 -22.62 -3.82
N PRO A 36 16.66 -21.68 -3.03
CA PRO A 36 15.23 -21.63 -2.73
C PRO A 36 14.42 -21.32 -4.00
N GLU A 37 13.32 -22.03 -4.17
CA GLU A 37 12.35 -21.75 -5.23
C GLU A 37 11.69 -20.37 -5.02
N LEU A 38 11.43 -19.98 -3.79
CA LEU A 38 10.79 -18.73 -3.42
C LEU A 38 11.29 -18.21 -2.08
N ILE A 39 11.61 -16.94 -2.00
CA ILE A 39 11.93 -16.22 -0.77
C ILE A 39 10.71 -15.39 -0.36
N VAL A 40 10.23 -15.58 0.86
CA VAL A 40 9.07 -14.86 1.38
C VAL A 40 9.51 -13.88 2.48
N LEU A 41 9.13 -12.61 2.33
CA LEU A 41 9.37 -11.57 3.32
C LEU A 41 8.05 -10.99 3.82
N GLU A 42 8.06 -10.56 5.07
CA GLU A 42 6.97 -9.77 5.65
C GLU A 42 7.17 -8.30 5.31
N ALA A 43 6.11 -7.62 4.82
CA ALA A 43 6.15 -6.17 4.57
C ALA A 43 6.35 -5.40 5.87
N THR A 44 7.34 -4.53 5.92
CA THR A 44 7.73 -3.72 7.10
C THR A 44 7.63 -2.22 6.84
N GLY A 45 6.70 -1.82 5.98
CA GLY A 45 6.46 -0.41 5.66
C GLY A 45 7.50 0.22 4.74
N GLY A 46 8.19 -0.60 3.94
CA GLY A 46 9.22 -0.18 2.98
C GLY A 46 10.65 -0.46 3.44
N LEU A 47 10.85 -0.81 4.72
CA LEU A 47 12.18 -1.17 5.24
C LEU A 47 12.73 -2.47 4.66
N GLU A 48 11.86 -3.30 4.08
CA GLU A 48 12.22 -4.52 3.37
C GLU A 48 12.79 -4.27 1.97
N MET A 49 12.54 -3.10 1.38
CA MET A 49 12.84 -2.82 -0.03
C MET A 49 14.33 -2.94 -0.40
N PRO A 50 15.29 -2.46 0.41
CA PRO A 50 16.71 -2.65 0.09
C PRO A 50 17.10 -4.14 -0.05
N LEU A 51 16.61 -4.99 0.85
CA LEU A 51 16.84 -6.44 0.77
C LEU A 51 16.14 -7.05 -0.46
N VAL A 52 14.90 -6.64 -0.74
CA VAL A 52 14.15 -7.10 -1.93
C VAL A 52 14.90 -6.75 -3.22
N ALA A 53 15.48 -5.56 -3.30
CA ALA A 53 16.26 -5.12 -4.45
C ALA A 53 17.51 -5.99 -4.65
N GLU A 54 18.27 -6.25 -3.60
CA GLU A 54 19.47 -7.07 -3.64
C GLU A 54 19.18 -8.53 -4.04
N LEU A 55 18.12 -9.11 -3.48
CA LEU A 55 17.67 -10.47 -3.82
C LEU A 55 17.25 -10.58 -5.29
N ALA A 56 16.55 -9.58 -5.79
CA ALA A 56 16.13 -9.58 -7.18
C ALA A 56 17.29 -9.29 -8.15
N TYR A 57 18.25 -8.45 -7.77
CA TYR A 57 19.50 -8.31 -8.51
C TYR A 57 20.22 -9.64 -8.61
N ALA A 58 20.18 -10.44 -7.54
CA ALA A 58 20.66 -11.84 -7.54
C ALA A 58 19.75 -12.82 -8.32
N LYS A 59 18.69 -12.33 -9.01
CA LYS A 59 17.70 -13.11 -9.79
C LYS A 59 16.91 -14.14 -8.97
N MET A 60 16.74 -13.90 -7.69
CA MET A 60 15.94 -14.75 -6.80
C MET A 60 14.48 -14.34 -6.84
N ALA A 61 13.58 -15.32 -6.81
CA ALA A 61 12.15 -15.08 -6.73
C ALA A 61 11.75 -14.62 -5.32
N VAL A 62 11.13 -13.44 -5.19
CA VAL A 62 10.80 -12.82 -3.90
C VAL A 62 9.31 -12.48 -3.84
N ALA A 63 8.65 -12.92 -2.77
CA ALA A 63 7.28 -12.53 -2.44
C ALA A 63 7.24 -11.71 -1.15
N VAL A 64 6.68 -10.49 -1.21
CA VAL A 64 6.45 -9.66 -0.03
C VAL A 64 5.00 -9.80 0.41
N VAL A 65 4.79 -10.26 1.64
CA VAL A 65 3.47 -10.64 2.16
C VAL A 65 3.03 -9.70 3.28
N ASN A 66 1.74 -9.40 3.32
CA ASN A 66 1.16 -8.58 4.39
C ASN A 66 1.32 -9.26 5.75
N PRO A 67 1.85 -8.55 6.77
CA PRO A 67 2.08 -9.05 8.14
C PRO A 67 0.85 -9.70 8.76
N ARG A 68 -0.31 -9.16 8.46
CA ARG A 68 -1.56 -9.71 8.97
C ARG A 68 -1.83 -11.12 8.50
N ARG A 69 -1.54 -11.44 7.22
CA ARG A 69 -1.71 -12.80 6.68
C ARG A 69 -0.80 -13.79 7.40
N ILE A 70 0.45 -13.39 7.63
CA ILE A 70 1.41 -14.21 8.39
C ILE A 70 0.90 -14.44 9.82
N ARG A 71 0.39 -13.39 10.48
CA ARG A 71 -0.12 -13.49 11.85
C ARG A 71 -1.39 -14.34 11.96
N GLU A 72 -2.30 -14.22 11.01
CA GLU A 72 -3.52 -15.04 10.94
C GLU A 72 -3.16 -16.52 10.68
N PHE A 73 -2.20 -16.76 9.80
CA PHE A 73 -1.67 -18.13 9.53
C PHE A 73 -1.02 -18.72 10.77
N ALA A 74 -0.13 -18.00 11.47
CA ALA A 74 0.47 -18.45 12.72
C ALA A 74 -0.59 -18.88 13.75
N ARG A 75 -1.63 -18.06 13.92
CA ARG A 75 -2.75 -18.37 14.84
C ARG A 75 -3.52 -19.62 14.42
N SER A 76 -3.78 -19.81 13.13
CA SER A 76 -4.47 -20.99 12.62
C SER A 76 -3.69 -22.29 12.86
N MET A 77 -2.36 -22.17 12.95
CA MET A 77 -1.45 -23.27 13.28
C MET A 77 -1.21 -23.45 14.80
N GLY A 78 -1.94 -22.70 15.65
CA GLY A 78 -1.78 -22.74 17.10
C GLY A 78 -0.50 -22.04 17.62
N GLN A 79 0.25 -21.35 16.75
CA GLN A 79 1.48 -20.64 17.12
C GLN A 79 1.12 -19.26 17.71
N LEU A 80 1.05 -19.16 19.02
CA LEU A 80 0.71 -17.91 19.74
C LEU A 80 1.95 -17.12 20.14
N ALA A 81 3.05 -17.81 20.46
CA ALA A 81 4.31 -17.18 20.83
C ALA A 81 4.91 -16.42 19.63
N LYS A 82 5.59 -15.30 19.92
CA LYS A 82 6.25 -14.47 18.94
C LYS A 82 7.71 -14.24 19.33
N THR A 83 8.61 -14.78 18.51
CA THR A 83 10.04 -14.48 18.52
C THR A 83 10.50 -14.38 17.06
N ASP A 84 11.58 -13.65 16.80
CA ASP A 84 12.06 -13.47 15.42
C ASP A 84 12.37 -14.82 14.75
N LYS A 85 12.95 -15.77 15.48
CA LYS A 85 13.20 -17.15 15.01
C LYS A 85 11.91 -17.92 14.68
N LEU A 86 10.88 -17.80 15.52
CA LEU A 86 9.58 -18.44 15.26
C LEU A 86 8.86 -17.76 14.07
N ASP A 87 8.92 -16.45 14.01
CA ASP A 87 8.32 -15.69 12.91
C ASP A 87 8.97 -16.08 11.57
N ALA A 88 10.31 -16.21 11.50
CA ALA A 88 11.00 -16.70 10.30
C ALA A 88 10.52 -18.10 9.87
N LYS A 89 10.36 -19.04 10.82
CA LYS A 89 9.83 -20.38 10.53
C LYS A 89 8.38 -20.37 10.07
N VAL A 90 7.55 -19.50 10.65
CA VAL A 90 6.14 -19.32 10.25
C VAL A 90 6.07 -18.74 8.84
N ILE A 91 6.92 -17.78 8.50
CA ILE A 91 6.99 -17.19 7.16
C ILE A 91 7.39 -18.25 6.13
N ALA A 92 8.41 -19.07 6.44
CA ALA A 92 8.83 -20.17 5.57
C ALA A 92 7.69 -21.19 5.34
N HIS A 93 6.99 -21.59 6.41
CA HIS A 93 5.83 -22.47 6.31
C HIS A 93 4.68 -21.85 5.51
N PHE A 94 4.39 -20.56 5.72
CA PHE A 94 3.41 -19.83 4.96
C PHE A 94 3.74 -19.85 3.46
N GLY A 95 5.02 -19.69 3.10
CA GLY A 95 5.49 -19.75 1.70
C GLY A 95 5.09 -21.06 1.02
N VAL A 96 5.40 -22.18 1.67
CA VAL A 96 5.07 -23.53 1.16
C VAL A 96 3.56 -23.79 1.15
N ALA A 97 2.83 -23.37 2.19
CA ALA A 97 1.39 -23.63 2.28
C ALA A 97 0.54 -22.78 1.31
N THR A 98 0.98 -21.60 0.93
CA THR A 98 0.16 -20.63 0.16
C THR A 98 0.72 -20.28 -1.21
N HIS A 99 1.95 -20.65 -1.51
CA HIS A 99 2.65 -20.36 -2.77
C HIS A 99 2.39 -18.91 -3.26
N PRO A 100 2.78 -17.87 -2.46
CA PRO A 100 2.52 -16.51 -2.85
C PRO A 100 3.29 -16.15 -4.12
N GLU A 101 2.64 -15.45 -5.04
CA GLU A 101 3.26 -15.03 -6.30
C GLU A 101 4.47 -14.12 -6.03
N ALA A 102 5.59 -14.40 -6.70
CA ALA A 102 6.76 -13.53 -6.69
C ALA A 102 6.38 -12.16 -7.27
N ARG A 103 6.73 -11.09 -6.56
CA ARG A 103 6.44 -9.73 -6.98
C ARG A 103 7.52 -9.25 -7.95
N LYS A 104 7.10 -8.65 -9.07
CA LYS A 104 8.03 -7.85 -9.87
C LYS A 104 8.51 -6.67 -9.04
N LEU A 105 9.80 -6.40 -9.09
CA LEU A 105 10.33 -5.17 -8.50
C LEU A 105 9.68 -3.96 -9.16
N PRO A 106 9.32 -2.94 -8.39
CA PRO A 106 8.97 -1.67 -8.98
C PRO A 106 10.20 -1.09 -9.69
N THR A 107 9.96 -0.41 -10.78
CA THR A 107 11.01 0.36 -11.44
C THR A 107 11.42 1.56 -10.57
N GLU A 108 12.61 2.11 -10.80
CA GLU A 108 13.05 3.34 -10.11
C GLU A 108 12.04 4.49 -10.29
N GLU A 109 11.43 4.57 -11.46
CA GLU A 109 10.37 5.54 -11.77
C GLU A 109 9.12 5.32 -10.88
N GLU A 110 8.69 4.07 -10.70
CA GLU A 110 7.55 3.71 -9.84
C GLU A 110 7.87 3.94 -8.36
N GLU A 111 9.09 3.66 -7.92
CA GLU A 111 9.53 3.94 -6.55
C GLU A 111 9.56 5.44 -6.26
N ARG A 112 10.12 6.23 -7.17
CA ARG A 112 10.18 7.69 -7.03
C ARG A 112 8.79 8.30 -6.97
N LEU A 113 7.88 7.91 -7.86
CA LEU A 113 6.50 8.39 -7.82
C LEU A 113 5.80 8.00 -6.51
N THR A 114 6.03 6.77 -6.03
CA THR A 114 5.47 6.29 -4.76
C THR A 114 6.01 7.10 -3.57
N ALA A 115 7.29 7.45 -3.57
CA ALA A 115 7.91 8.28 -2.54
C ALA A 115 7.30 9.70 -2.52
N LEU A 116 7.13 10.34 -3.68
CA LEU A 116 6.50 11.65 -3.82
C LEU A 116 5.05 11.64 -3.31
N ILE A 117 4.24 10.67 -3.71
CA ILE A 117 2.86 10.53 -3.24
C ILE A 117 2.78 10.24 -1.74
N THR A 118 3.71 9.47 -1.21
CA THR A 118 3.80 9.20 0.23
C THR A 118 4.14 10.49 0.99
N ARG A 119 5.11 11.26 0.51
CA ARG A 119 5.47 12.54 1.12
C ARG A 119 4.34 13.54 1.09
N ARG A 120 3.63 13.64 -0.04
CA ARG A 120 2.43 14.46 -0.17
C ARG A 120 1.40 14.16 0.90
N ARG A 121 1.12 12.88 1.13
CA ARG A 121 0.18 12.44 2.16
C ARG A 121 0.63 12.84 3.56
N GLN A 122 1.92 12.67 3.87
CA GLN A 122 2.49 13.09 5.16
C GLN A 122 2.31 14.58 5.41
N ILE A 123 2.53 15.42 4.39
CA ILE A 123 2.32 16.88 4.50
C ILE A 123 0.84 17.19 4.77
N ILE A 124 -0.10 16.53 4.11
CA ILE A 124 -1.54 16.71 4.36
C ILE A 124 -1.92 16.27 5.78
N GLU A 125 -1.35 15.17 6.29
CA GLU A 125 -1.57 14.73 7.66
C GLU A 125 -1.04 15.78 8.68
N MET A 126 0.15 16.35 8.43
CA MET A 126 0.70 17.45 9.24
C MET A 126 -0.18 18.71 9.18
N LEU A 127 -0.59 19.13 7.98
CA LEU A 127 -1.52 20.27 7.80
C LEU A 127 -2.83 20.07 8.57
N THR A 128 -3.40 18.87 8.50
CA THR A 128 -4.63 18.55 9.22
C THR A 128 -4.42 18.65 10.72
N ALA A 129 -3.30 18.14 11.23
CA ALA A 129 -2.95 18.21 12.64
C ALA A 129 -2.75 19.67 13.11
N GLU A 130 -2.04 20.50 12.32
CA GLU A 130 -1.82 21.91 12.65
C GLU A 130 -3.12 22.72 12.61
N ARG A 131 -3.99 22.50 11.62
CA ARG A 131 -5.29 23.16 11.56
C ARG A 131 -6.18 22.81 12.77
N ASN A 132 -6.14 21.54 13.21
CA ASN A 132 -6.85 21.13 14.42
C ASN A 132 -6.27 21.79 15.69
N ARG A 133 -4.92 21.94 15.77
CA ARG A 133 -4.25 22.66 16.86
C ARG A 133 -4.61 24.14 16.86
N LEU A 134 -4.64 24.76 15.68
CA LEU A 134 -4.98 26.17 15.52
C LEU A 134 -6.36 26.47 16.08
N HIS A 135 -7.34 25.57 15.89
CA HIS A 135 -8.70 25.75 16.40
C HIS A 135 -8.74 25.87 17.94
N SER A 136 -7.83 25.20 18.66
CA SER A 136 -7.75 25.22 20.13
C SER A 136 -6.63 26.14 20.67
N ALA A 137 -5.79 26.71 19.81
CA ALA A 137 -4.64 27.52 20.21
C ALA A 137 -5.06 28.87 20.81
N ARG A 138 -4.24 29.36 21.76
CA ARG A 138 -4.45 30.65 22.43
C ARG A 138 -3.19 31.54 22.30
N PHE A 139 -3.42 32.86 22.28
CA PHE A 139 -2.37 33.88 22.28
C PHE A 139 -1.30 33.70 21.17
N ALA A 140 -0.03 33.95 21.50
CA ALA A 140 1.11 33.89 20.57
C ALA A 140 1.34 32.53 19.90
N MET A 141 0.72 31.44 20.39
CA MET A 141 0.84 30.14 19.76
C MET A 141 0.07 30.06 18.42
N LYS A 142 -0.98 30.86 18.24
CA LYS A 142 -1.69 30.94 16.96
C LYS A 142 -0.79 31.33 15.81
N GLU A 143 -0.05 32.41 15.96
CA GLU A 143 0.84 32.95 14.95
C GLU A 143 1.92 31.93 14.54
N ARG A 144 2.49 31.21 15.51
CA ARG A 144 3.46 30.15 15.24
C ARG A 144 2.88 28.99 14.44
N ILE A 145 1.66 28.59 14.78
CA ILE A 145 0.96 27.51 14.08
C ILE A 145 0.56 27.97 12.67
N GLU A 146 0.10 29.21 12.49
CA GLU A 146 -0.25 29.77 11.19
C GLU A 146 0.98 29.88 10.28
N THR A 147 2.13 30.29 10.83
CA THR A 147 3.41 30.30 10.09
C THR A 147 3.78 28.89 9.60
N HIS A 148 3.64 27.87 10.45
CA HIS A 148 3.92 26.48 10.07
C HIS A 148 2.91 25.96 9.03
N ILE A 149 1.63 26.29 9.15
CA ILE A 149 0.62 25.97 8.15
C ILE A 149 0.99 26.59 6.80
N THR A 150 1.35 27.85 6.76
CA THR A 150 1.74 28.55 5.53
C THR A 150 2.95 27.88 4.86
N TRP A 151 3.95 27.48 5.65
CA TRP A 151 5.10 26.75 5.15
C TRP A 151 4.71 25.38 4.57
N LEU A 152 3.88 24.59 5.29
CA LEU A 152 3.39 23.29 4.82
C LEU A 152 2.55 23.41 3.54
N GLU A 153 1.76 24.49 3.40
CA GLU A 153 0.98 24.76 2.18
C GLU A 153 1.88 25.08 0.98
N GLY A 154 2.99 25.80 1.22
CA GLY A 154 4.03 26.03 0.22
C GLY A 154 4.67 24.72 -0.23
N GLU A 155 5.16 23.90 0.70
CA GLU A 155 5.74 22.59 0.44
C GLU A 155 4.77 21.66 -0.34
N LEU A 156 3.48 21.67 0.03
CA LEU A 156 2.46 20.89 -0.67
C LEU A 156 2.30 21.32 -2.14
N LYS A 157 2.32 22.62 -2.39
CA LYS A 157 2.20 23.20 -3.75
C LYS A 157 3.41 22.83 -4.61
N ASP A 158 4.61 22.92 -4.05
CA ASP A 158 5.85 22.58 -4.75
C ASP A 158 5.91 21.09 -5.07
N LEU A 159 5.51 20.24 -4.12
CA LEU A 159 5.43 18.80 -4.31
C LEU A 159 4.34 18.40 -5.33
N ASP A 160 3.19 19.08 -5.34
CA ASP A 160 2.15 18.84 -6.35
C ASP A 160 2.66 19.18 -7.75
N LYS A 161 3.47 20.24 -7.89
CA LYS A 161 4.14 20.58 -9.13
C LYS A 161 5.18 19.53 -9.52
N GLU A 162 6.05 19.10 -8.58
CA GLU A 162 7.05 18.07 -8.85
C GLU A 162 6.40 16.76 -9.33
N ILE A 163 5.32 16.31 -8.70
CA ILE A 163 4.56 15.12 -9.10
C ILE A 163 4.02 15.28 -10.53
N SER A 164 3.44 16.44 -10.83
CA SER A 164 2.92 16.72 -12.17
C SER A 164 4.02 16.70 -13.22
N ASP A 165 5.12 17.38 -12.97
CA ASP A 165 6.26 17.47 -13.89
C ASP A 165 6.88 16.08 -14.11
N PHE A 166 7.02 15.28 -13.05
CA PHE A 166 7.52 13.91 -13.11
C PHE A 166 6.64 13.03 -14.02
N ILE A 167 5.32 13.08 -13.86
CA ILE A 167 4.38 12.32 -14.70
C ILE A 167 4.46 12.78 -16.16
N GLN A 168 4.57 14.10 -16.42
CA GLN A 168 4.62 14.64 -17.78
C GLN A 168 5.94 14.31 -18.50
N GLN A 169 7.04 14.08 -17.78
CA GLN A 169 8.34 13.68 -18.34
C GLN A 169 8.37 12.22 -18.82
N SER A 170 7.53 11.35 -18.24
CA SER A 170 7.42 9.95 -18.65
C SER A 170 6.30 9.76 -19.68
N PRO A 171 6.59 9.38 -20.93
CA PRO A 171 5.56 9.12 -21.94
C PRO A 171 4.54 8.08 -21.47
N VAL A 172 4.99 7.03 -20.77
CA VAL A 172 4.14 5.94 -20.28
C VAL A 172 3.20 6.42 -19.18
N LEU A 173 3.71 7.16 -18.18
CA LEU A 173 2.90 7.69 -17.08
C LEU A 173 1.91 8.74 -17.58
N LYS A 174 2.33 9.60 -18.51
CA LYS A 174 1.51 10.64 -19.14
C LYS A 174 0.30 10.03 -19.87
N GLU A 175 0.50 8.98 -20.67
CA GLU A 175 -0.59 8.30 -21.36
C GLU A 175 -1.56 7.64 -20.37
N LYS A 176 -1.04 6.95 -19.39
CA LYS A 176 -1.86 6.36 -18.32
C LYS A 176 -2.63 7.43 -17.53
N GLU A 177 -2.00 8.55 -17.19
CA GLU A 177 -2.68 9.68 -16.54
C GLU A 177 -3.81 10.22 -17.40
N LYS A 178 -3.57 10.47 -18.70
CA LYS A 178 -4.58 10.95 -19.64
C LYS A 178 -5.79 10.01 -19.67
N LEU A 179 -5.56 8.69 -19.71
CA LEU A 179 -6.62 7.70 -19.68
C LEU A 179 -7.41 7.76 -18.36
N LEU A 180 -6.75 7.83 -17.22
CA LEU A 180 -7.41 7.93 -15.91
C LEU A 180 -8.22 9.22 -15.79
N ARG A 181 -7.68 10.36 -16.22
CA ARG A 181 -8.34 11.66 -16.14
C ARG A 181 -9.46 11.85 -17.16
N SER A 182 -9.58 10.99 -18.17
CA SER A 182 -10.73 10.98 -19.07
C SER A 182 -12.04 10.59 -18.36
N VAL A 183 -11.96 10.01 -17.17
CA VAL A 183 -13.12 9.66 -16.34
C VAL A 183 -13.50 10.89 -15.50
N PRO A 184 -14.68 11.52 -15.72
CA PRO A 184 -15.12 12.66 -14.92
C PRO A 184 -15.23 12.30 -13.43
N GLY A 185 -14.52 13.06 -12.58
CA GLY A 185 -14.37 12.81 -11.16
C GLY A 185 -12.96 12.36 -10.75
N ILE A 186 -12.11 11.92 -11.70
CA ILE A 186 -10.71 11.62 -11.44
C ILE A 186 -9.87 12.87 -11.72
N GLY A 187 -9.34 13.47 -10.65
CA GLY A 187 -8.43 14.60 -10.70
C GLY A 187 -6.94 14.19 -10.66
N PRO A 188 -6.02 15.17 -10.74
CA PRO A 188 -4.56 14.90 -10.76
C PRO A 188 -4.07 14.10 -9.55
N VAL A 189 -4.54 14.41 -8.35
CA VAL A 189 -4.14 13.70 -7.13
C VAL A 189 -4.58 12.24 -7.17
N THR A 190 -5.80 11.98 -7.65
CA THR A 190 -6.33 10.61 -7.73
C THR A 190 -5.58 9.81 -8.80
N SER A 191 -5.35 10.39 -9.99
CA SER A 191 -4.60 9.72 -11.06
C SER A 191 -3.17 9.41 -10.63
N ALA A 192 -2.45 10.37 -10.05
CA ALA A 192 -1.09 10.16 -9.55
C ALA A 192 -1.02 9.07 -8.45
N THR A 193 -1.99 9.08 -7.52
CA THR A 193 -2.05 8.04 -6.47
C THR A 193 -2.33 6.65 -7.04
N ILE A 194 -3.21 6.53 -8.04
CA ILE A 194 -3.48 5.26 -8.71
C ILE A 194 -2.22 4.78 -9.45
N LEU A 195 -1.55 5.65 -10.20
CA LEU A 195 -0.32 5.30 -10.92
C LEU A 195 0.77 4.79 -9.98
N ALA A 196 0.96 5.45 -8.84
CA ALA A 196 1.97 5.09 -7.86
C ALA A 196 1.62 3.83 -7.06
N MET A 197 0.36 3.70 -6.64
CA MET A 197 -0.03 2.75 -5.59
C MET A 197 -0.94 1.62 -6.08
N LEU A 198 -1.28 1.57 -7.38
CA LEU A 198 -2.10 0.51 -7.96
C LEU A 198 -1.56 0.06 -9.33
N PRO A 199 -0.28 -0.36 -9.42
CA PRO A 199 0.32 -0.76 -10.68
C PRO A 199 -0.36 -1.97 -11.33
N GLU A 200 -1.13 -2.75 -10.57
CA GLU A 200 -1.89 -3.90 -11.04
C GLU A 200 -3.17 -3.52 -11.82
N LEU A 201 -3.50 -2.22 -11.88
CA LEU A 201 -4.66 -1.76 -12.63
C LEU A 201 -4.46 -2.02 -14.14
N GLY A 202 -5.42 -2.71 -14.74
CA GLY A 202 -5.34 -3.14 -16.14
C GLY A 202 -4.79 -4.57 -16.33
N THR A 203 -4.16 -5.17 -15.30
CA THR A 203 -3.67 -6.56 -15.34
C THR A 203 -4.57 -7.53 -14.57
N LEU A 204 -5.20 -7.08 -13.51
CA LEU A 204 -6.13 -7.85 -12.70
C LEU A 204 -7.58 -7.57 -13.09
N ASN A 205 -8.45 -8.56 -12.89
CA ASN A 205 -9.87 -8.37 -13.08
C ASN A 205 -10.49 -7.43 -12.01
N ARG A 206 -11.71 -6.94 -12.28
CA ARG A 206 -12.39 -5.96 -11.41
C ARG A 206 -12.58 -6.42 -9.96
N GLN A 207 -12.82 -7.74 -9.75
CA GLN A 207 -13.04 -8.28 -8.40
C GLN A 207 -11.74 -8.29 -7.60
N LYS A 208 -10.64 -8.71 -8.21
CA LYS A 208 -9.30 -8.70 -7.60
C LYS A 208 -8.84 -7.27 -7.30
N ILE A 209 -9.06 -6.32 -8.22
CA ILE A 209 -8.76 -4.89 -7.99
C ILE A 209 -9.62 -4.34 -6.84
N ALA A 210 -10.93 -4.60 -6.80
CA ALA A 210 -11.79 -4.14 -5.73
C ALA A 210 -11.39 -4.70 -4.37
N ALA A 211 -10.98 -5.97 -4.30
CA ALA A 211 -10.45 -6.60 -3.09
C ALA A 211 -9.09 -5.99 -2.70
N LEU A 212 -8.19 -5.77 -3.65
CA LEU A 212 -6.86 -5.19 -3.43
C LEU A 212 -6.94 -3.76 -2.89
N VAL A 213 -7.85 -2.96 -3.42
CA VAL A 213 -8.13 -1.60 -2.92
C VAL A 213 -8.89 -1.63 -1.59
N GLY A 214 -9.66 -2.70 -1.31
CA GLY A 214 -10.47 -2.83 -0.11
C GLY A 214 -11.82 -2.12 -0.23
N VAL A 215 -12.40 -2.07 -1.43
CA VAL A 215 -13.77 -1.57 -1.69
C VAL A 215 -14.76 -2.69 -1.94
N ALA A 216 -14.30 -3.94 -2.06
CA ALA A 216 -15.17 -5.09 -2.16
C ALA A 216 -15.87 -5.36 -0.82
N PRO A 217 -17.20 -5.50 -0.78
CA PRO A 217 -17.91 -5.83 0.44
C PRO A 217 -17.68 -7.29 0.80
N VAL A 218 -17.19 -7.53 2.02
CA VAL A 218 -16.92 -8.88 2.55
C VAL A 218 -18.12 -9.38 3.33
N ASN A 219 -18.58 -10.62 3.01
CA ASN A 219 -19.62 -11.30 3.75
C ASN A 219 -19.08 -11.82 5.09
N LYS A 220 -19.89 -11.71 6.13
CA LYS A 220 -19.65 -12.34 7.45
C LYS A 220 -20.92 -13.00 7.93
N ASP A 221 -21.39 -13.96 7.15
CA ASP A 221 -22.61 -14.69 7.44
C ASP A 221 -22.25 -15.97 8.21
N SER A 222 -23.07 -16.35 9.17
CA SER A 222 -22.92 -17.60 9.93
C SER A 222 -24.29 -18.20 10.22
N GLY A 223 -24.56 -19.37 9.67
CA GLY A 223 -25.86 -20.05 9.77
C GLY A 223 -27.00 -19.14 9.28
N LYS A 224 -28.03 -18.96 10.10
CA LYS A 224 -29.18 -18.09 9.78
C LYS A 224 -28.92 -16.59 9.95
N ARG A 225 -27.75 -16.19 10.48
CA ARG A 225 -27.44 -14.79 10.79
C ARG A 225 -26.67 -14.14 9.64
N GLN A 226 -27.37 -13.34 8.83
CA GLN A 226 -26.77 -12.48 7.83
C GLN A 226 -26.36 -11.14 8.46
N LYS A 227 -25.07 -10.78 8.35
CA LYS A 227 -24.55 -9.49 8.80
C LYS A 227 -24.48 -8.49 7.66
N LYS A 228 -24.62 -7.20 7.97
CA LYS A 228 -24.35 -6.13 6.98
C LYS A 228 -22.92 -6.31 6.43
N ARG A 229 -22.80 -6.37 5.11
CA ARG A 229 -21.52 -6.44 4.40
C ARG A 229 -20.73 -5.18 4.68
N ARG A 230 -19.42 -5.32 4.89
CA ARG A 230 -18.51 -4.20 5.14
C ARG A 230 -17.27 -4.35 4.29
N VAL A 231 -16.73 -3.22 3.84
CA VAL A 231 -15.41 -3.17 3.21
C VAL A 231 -14.34 -3.41 4.27
N PHE A 232 -13.28 -4.13 3.90
CA PHE A 232 -12.26 -4.51 4.85
C PHE A 232 -10.89 -4.70 4.19
N GLY A 233 -9.81 -4.26 4.87
CA GLY A 233 -8.45 -4.42 4.39
C GLY A 233 -8.12 -3.55 3.18
N GLY A 234 -7.23 -4.02 2.35
CA GLY A 234 -6.80 -3.37 1.11
C GLY A 234 -5.94 -2.12 1.30
N ARG A 235 -5.68 -1.42 0.19
CA ARG A 235 -4.82 -0.22 0.13
C ARG A 235 -5.61 1.02 0.55
N ALA A 236 -5.53 1.38 1.83
CA ALA A 236 -6.31 2.49 2.41
C ALA A 236 -6.07 3.83 1.69
N ASN A 237 -4.84 4.09 1.25
CA ASN A 237 -4.49 5.33 0.52
C ASN A 237 -5.25 5.44 -0.80
N VAL A 238 -5.27 4.35 -1.59
CA VAL A 238 -6.00 4.29 -2.87
C VAL A 238 -7.50 4.40 -2.61
N ARG A 239 -8.03 3.69 -1.61
CA ARG A 239 -9.45 3.76 -1.24
C ARG A 239 -9.89 5.18 -0.86
N SER A 240 -9.04 5.92 -0.12
CA SER A 240 -9.34 7.30 0.29
C SER A 240 -9.49 8.23 -0.90
N VAL A 241 -8.56 8.21 -1.86
CA VAL A 241 -8.65 9.08 -3.04
C VAL A 241 -9.79 8.65 -3.97
N LEU A 242 -10.07 7.36 -4.09
CA LEU A 242 -11.22 6.85 -4.85
C LEU A 242 -12.55 7.25 -4.22
N TYR A 243 -12.65 7.31 -2.88
CA TYR A 243 -13.83 7.84 -2.21
C TYR A 243 -14.09 9.30 -2.60
N MET A 244 -13.05 10.14 -2.59
CA MET A 244 -13.18 11.56 -2.99
C MET A 244 -13.51 11.69 -4.47
N ALA A 245 -12.92 10.87 -5.33
CA ALA A 245 -13.24 10.82 -6.75
C ALA A 245 -14.70 10.40 -6.98
N ALA A 246 -15.18 9.37 -6.28
CA ALA A 246 -16.57 8.92 -6.37
C ALA A 246 -17.56 10.00 -5.88
N LEU A 247 -17.22 10.73 -4.82
CA LEU A 247 -18.02 11.86 -4.31
C LEU A 247 -18.13 12.99 -5.35
N SER A 248 -17.02 13.32 -6.04
CA SER A 248 -17.02 14.27 -7.15
C SER A 248 -17.82 13.73 -8.34
N ALA A 249 -17.59 12.48 -8.72
CA ALA A 249 -18.25 11.83 -9.85
C ALA A 249 -19.77 11.71 -9.64
N SER A 250 -20.24 11.50 -8.40
CA SER A 250 -21.68 11.45 -8.08
C SER A 250 -22.41 12.77 -8.37
N LYS A 251 -21.68 13.87 -8.54
CA LYS A 251 -22.21 15.19 -8.90
C LYS A 251 -22.01 15.54 -10.38
N HIS A 252 -20.86 15.17 -10.93
CA HIS A 252 -20.39 15.69 -12.23
C HIS A 252 -20.31 14.63 -13.34
N ASN A 253 -20.40 13.34 -13.02
CA ASN A 253 -20.43 12.28 -14.03
C ASN A 253 -21.86 11.78 -14.22
N PRO A 254 -22.49 11.97 -15.39
CA PRO A 254 -23.90 11.63 -15.59
C PRO A 254 -24.22 10.14 -15.30
N ILE A 255 -23.35 9.25 -15.69
CA ILE A 255 -23.53 7.79 -15.52
C ILE A 255 -23.47 7.43 -14.01
N ILE A 256 -22.43 7.91 -13.31
CA ILE A 256 -22.23 7.63 -11.89
C ILE A 256 -23.31 8.33 -11.06
N LYS A 257 -23.73 9.54 -11.45
CA LYS A 257 -24.83 10.27 -10.81
C LYS A 257 -26.13 9.48 -10.91
N ALA A 258 -26.49 9.01 -12.10
CA ALA A 258 -27.71 8.21 -12.30
C ALA A 258 -27.70 6.93 -11.43
N PHE A 259 -26.56 6.25 -11.35
CA PHE A 259 -26.38 5.08 -10.48
C PHE A 259 -26.47 5.45 -9.00
N TYR A 260 -25.83 6.54 -8.57
CA TYR A 260 -25.93 7.04 -7.19
C TYR A 260 -27.37 7.37 -6.80
N ASP A 261 -28.08 8.10 -7.64
CA ASP A 261 -29.49 8.48 -7.41
C ASP A 261 -30.40 7.23 -7.36
N HIS A 262 -30.12 6.21 -8.16
CA HIS A 262 -30.81 4.93 -8.12
C HIS A 262 -30.56 4.24 -6.75
N LEU A 263 -29.33 4.16 -6.28
CA LEU A 263 -29.00 3.52 -5.00
C LEU A 263 -29.67 4.25 -3.79
N VAL A 264 -29.69 5.58 -3.83
CA VAL A 264 -30.34 6.41 -2.78
C VAL A 264 -31.84 6.15 -2.78
N ARG A 265 -32.50 6.09 -3.95
CA ARG A 265 -33.94 5.73 -4.06
C ARG A 265 -34.23 4.34 -3.52
N MET A 266 -33.31 3.38 -3.68
CA MET A 266 -33.42 2.04 -3.10
C MET A 266 -33.11 1.98 -1.60
N GLY A 267 -32.98 3.12 -0.91
CA GLY A 267 -32.76 3.21 0.54
C GLY A 267 -31.31 2.93 0.98
N LYS A 268 -30.33 2.99 0.06
CA LYS A 268 -28.90 2.90 0.44
C LYS A 268 -28.45 4.19 1.11
N GLU A 269 -27.64 4.04 2.17
CA GLU A 269 -27.01 5.19 2.82
C GLU A 269 -26.07 5.93 1.85
N LYS A 270 -26.01 7.27 1.91
CA LYS A 270 -25.21 8.11 1.00
C LYS A 270 -23.70 7.80 1.01
N LYS A 271 -23.20 7.11 2.03
CA LYS A 271 -21.81 6.68 2.15
C LYS A 271 -21.53 5.28 1.57
N VAL A 272 -22.54 4.57 1.14
CA VAL A 272 -22.43 3.25 0.51
C VAL A 272 -22.33 3.39 -0.98
#